data_2eefe1146dba1ca5e55fdc5973a90435
#
_entry.id   2eefe1146dba1ca5e55fdc5973a90435
#
_cell.length_a   1.000
_cell.length_b   1.000
_cell.length_c   1.000
_cell.angle_alpha   90.00
_cell.angle_beta   90.00
_cell.angle_gamma   90.00
#
_symmetry.space_group_name_H-M   'P 1'
#
loop_
_entity.id
_entity.type
_entity.pdbx_description
1 polymer ?
#
loop_
_entity_poly.entity_id
_entity_poly.type
_entity_poly.pdbx_seq_one_letter_code
_entity_poly.pdbx_strand_id
1 'polypeptide(L)'
;MSQWEGLAIVLAIVALGDIVSKVTKGKFPSALVISLCFIVGYWTFLPTDLINTSGVSAAVYNICAYFCIANMATSIPVGEMKRQWKTIIIAFMSVVGICVLGLTLGVLIFGKLLVYSTISGFAGGSGALMVIQEVAAKIGGENQIVVMALIAGSVQILVGYPLTGIVLRREAHRLEGLYDAGELEMLEAVEEKQRGFKPFIWFQQFNSYAVLLFKLGIDALLSYYLNVLTGGAVTGLIFA
;
A
#
# COMPACT_ATOMS: atom_id res chain seq x y z
N MET A 1 15.58 13.80 -22.68
CA MET A 1 14.69 12.63 -22.84
C MET A 1 13.26 13.13 -23.00
N SER A 2 12.55 12.64 -24.00
CA SER A 2 11.14 13.02 -24.18
C SER A 2 10.24 12.35 -23.13
N GLN A 3 9.04 12.92 -22.89
CA GLN A 3 8.07 12.36 -21.95
C GLN A 3 7.73 10.90 -22.32
N TRP A 4 7.58 10.62 -23.60
CA TRP A 4 7.22 9.30 -24.10
C TRP A 4 8.34 8.27 -23.91
N GLU A 5 9.59 8.67 -24.05
CA GLU A 5 10.75 7.81 -23.76
C GLU A 5 10.81 7.48 -22.27
N GLY A 6 10.59 8.49 -21.40
CA GLY A 6 10.55 8.26 -19.95
C GLY A 6 9.44 7.30 -19.54
N LEU A 7 8.24 7.51 -20.07
CA LEU A 7 7.11 6.63 -19.81
C LEU A 7 7.37 5.20 -20.31
N ALA A 8 7.93 5.04 -21.51
CA ALA A 8 8.25 3.72 -22.06
C ALA A 8 9.25 2.97 -21.18
N ILE A 9 10.28 3.65 -20.67
CA ILE A 9 11.27 3.05 -19.77
C ILE A 9 10.63 2.60 -18.46
N VAL A 10 9.80 3.45 -17.84
CA VAL A 10 9.09 3.10 -16.59
C VAL A 10 8.21 1.88 -16.81
N LEU A 11 7.40 1.87 -17.88
CA LEU A 11 6.52 0.74 -18.21
C LEU A 11 7.32 -0.54 -18.54
N ALA A 12 8.46 -0.43 -19.20
CA ALA A 12 9.35 -1.55 -19.47
C ALA A 12 9.89 -2.19 -18.18
N ILE A 13 10.29 -1.37 -17.19
CA ILE A 13 10.76 -1.85 -15.89
C ILE A 13 9.63 -2.56 -15.14
N VAL A 14 8.41 -2.00 -15.16
CA VAL A 14 7.24 -2.64 -14.54
C VAL A 14 6.93 -3.97 -15.23
N ALA A 15 6.93 -4.01 -16.56
CA ALA A 15 6.71 -5.24 -17.32
C ALA A 15 7.77 -6.31 -17.03
N LEU A 16 9.04 -5.92 -16.93
CA LEU A 16 10.13 -6.84 -16.52
C LEU A 16 9.86 -7.43 -15.13
N GLY A 17 9.43 -6.60 -14.17
CA GLY A 17 9.07 -7.07 -12.84
C GLY A 17 7.97 -8.13 -12.85
N ASP A 18 6.93 -7.90 -13.63
CA ASP A 18 5.81 -8.85 -13.77
C ASP A 18 6.22 -10.13 -14.49
N ILE A 19 7.05 -10.05 -15.55
CA ILE A 19 7.56 -11.21 -16.28
C ILE A 19 8.39 -12.07 -15.33
N VAL A 20 9.33 -11.48 -14.59
CA VAL A 20 10.20 -12.21 -13.65
C VAL A 20 9.37 -12.86 -12.56
N SER A 21 8.37 -12.16 -12.02
CA SER A 21 7.47 -12.71 -11.01
C SER A 21 6.70 -13.92 -11.54
N LYS A 22 6.17 -13.87 -12.76
CA LYS A 22 5.46 -14.99 -13.40
C LYS A 22 6.40 -16.17 -13.69
N VAL A 23 7.58 -15.92 -14.28
CA VAL A 23 8.56 -16.96 -14.58
C VAL A 23 9.05 -17.68 -13.32
N THR A 24 9.23 -16.93 -12.25
CA THR A 24 9.66 -17.50 -10.95
C THR A 24 8.51 -18.10 -10.13
N LYS A 25 7.32 -18.20 -10.72
CA LYS A 25 6.10 -18.69 -10.02
C LYS A 25 5.85 -17.94 -8.69
N GLY A 26 6.04 -16.62 -8.70
CA GLY A 26 5.86 -15.77 -7.53
C GLY A 26 6.92 -15.91 -6.44
N LYS A 27 8.06 -16.58 -6.71
CA LYS A 27 9.18 -16.61 -5.75
C LYS A 27 9.76 -15.23 -5.50
N PHE A 28 9.84 -14.41 -6.55
CA PHE A 28 10.21 -13.01 -6.47
C PHE A 28 8.99 -12.16 -6.81
N PRO A 29 8.42 -11.41 -5.83
CA PRO A 29 7.32 -10.48 -6.09
C PRO A 29 7.73 -9.43 -7.11
N SER A 30 6.81 -9.03 -8.00
CA SER A 30 7.08 -8.02 -9.03
C SER A 30 7.60 -6.71 -8.45
N ALA A 31 7.03 -6.26 -7.32
CA ALA A 31 7.46 -5.03 -6.65
C ALA A 31 8.93 -5.05 -6.22
N LEU A 32 9.43 -6.21 -5.75
CA LEU A 32 10.85 -6.38 -5.39
C LEU A 32 11.75 -6.25 -6.62
N VAL A 33 11.39 -6.90 -7.71
CA VAL A 33 12.15 -6.86 -8.96
C VAL A 33 12.18 -5.44 -9.53
N ILE A 34 11.02 -4.76 -9.55
CA ILE A 34 10.90 -3.36 -10.00
C ILE A 34 11.80 -2.45 -9.15
N SER A 35 11.77 -2.59 -7.82
CA SER A 35 12.59 -1.78 -6.91
C SER A 35 14.08 -2.00 -7.17
N LEU A 36 14.51 -3.25 -7.35
CA LEU A 36 15.91 -3.56 -7.69
C LEU A 36 16.32 -2.98 -9.05
N CYS A 37 15.46 -3.09 -10.06
CA CYS A 37 15.71 -2.50 -11.39
C CYS A 37 15.88 -0.98 -11.31
N PHE A 38 15.04 -0.29 -10.51
CA PHE A 38 15.22 1.14 -10.32
C PHE A 38 16.48 1.50 -9.56
N ILE A 39 16.82 0.78 -8.48
CA ILE A 39 18.05 1.03 -7.72
C ILE A 39 19.28 0.86 -8.63
N VAL A 40 19.39 -0.25 -9.32
CA VAL A 40 20.51 -0.52 -10.24
C VAL A 40 20.49 0.47 -11.40
N GLY A 41 19.32 0.75 -11.96
CA GLY A 41 19.15 1.67 -13.07
C GLY A 41 19.60 3.09 -12.74
N TYR A 42 19.21 3.65 -11.59
CA TYR A 42 19.63 4.98 -11.15
C TYR A 42 21.13 5.06 -10.84
N TRP A 43 21.74 3.95 -10.47
CA TRP A 43 23.19 3.91 -10.26
C TRP A 43 24.00 3.81 -11.56
N THR A 44 23.39 3.30 -12.63
CA THR A 44 24.11 2.97 -13.87
C THR A 44 23.80 3.89 -15.05
N PHE A 45 22.53 4.01 -15.42
CA PHE A 45 22.15 4.65 -16.70
C PHE A 45 20.85 5.46 -16.66
N LEU A 46 20.02 5.35 -15.61
CA LEU A 46 18.77 6.10 -15.56
C LEU A 46 19.00 7.54 -15.07
N PRO A 47 18.42 8.54 -15.74
CA PRO A 47 18.48 9.92 -15.27
C PRO A 47 17.66 10.09 -13.98
N THR A 48 18.14 10.92 -13.06
CA THR A 48 17.49 11.17 -11.76
C THR A 48 16.06 11.71 -11.89
N ASP A 49 15.77 12.44 -12.98
CA ASP A 49 14.45 13.02 -13.25
C ASP A 49 13.53 12.12 -14.10
N LEU A 50 13.85 10.83 -14.25
CA LEU A 50 13.07 9.91 -15.08
C LEU A 50 11.59 9.91 -14.75
N ILE A 51 11.23 9.83 -13.47
CA ILE A 51 9.83 9.74 -13.03
C ILE A 51 9.08 11.05 -13.34
N ASN A 52 9.68 12.21 -13.07
CA ASN A 52 9.08 13.50 -13.39
C ASN A 52 8.93 13.68 -14.90
N THR A 53 9.95 13.31 -15.66
CA THR A 53 9.95 13.42 -17.13
C THR A 53 8.94 12.46 -17.77
N SER A 54 8.68 11.30 -17.17
CA SER A 54 7.71 10.32 -17.67
C SER A 54 6.25 10.77 -17.55
N GLY A 55 5.97 11.88 -16.85
CA GLY A 55 4.61 12.35 -16.58
C GLY A 55 3.90 11.60 -15.44
N VAL A 56 4.56 10.65 -14.78
CA VAL A 56 4.08 10.01 -13.55
C VAL A 56 4.34 10.99 -12.39
N SER A 57 3.61 12.10 -12.40
CA SER A 57 3.73 13.15 -11.39
C SER A 57 3.15 12.71 -10.05
N ALA A 58 3.51 13.44 -8.99
CA ALA A 58 2.91 13.26 -7.66
C ALA A 58 1.37 13.33 -7.67
N ALA A 59 0.79 14.17 -8.56
CA ALA A 59 -0.66 14.28 -8.70
C ALA A 59 -1.29 12.98 -9.22
N VAL A 60 -0.70 12.35 -10.24
CA VAL A 60 -1.17 11.06 -10.78
C VAL A 60 -1.03 9.98 -9.72
N TYR A 61 0.10 9.94 -9.01
CA TYR A 61 0.32 9.01 -7.90
C TYR A 61 -0.75 9.17 -6.82
N ASN A 62 -1.04 10.38 -6.38
CA ASN A 62 -2.04 10.65 -5.36
C ASN A 62 -3.44 10.18 -5.78
N ILE A 63 -3.87 10.49 -7.00
CA ILE A 63 -5.16 10.05 -7.54
C ILE A 63 -5.26 8.53 -7.56
N CYS A 64 -4.23 7.84 -8.09
CA CYS A 64 -4.21 6.39 -8.14
C CYS A 64 -4.22 5.77 -6.73
N ALA A 65 -3.52 6.36 -5.78
CA ALA A 65 -3.47 5.86 -4.42
C ALA A 65 -4.80 6.04 -3.68
N TYR A 66 -5.51 7.16 -3.86
CA TYR A 66 -6.88 7.31 -3.35
C TYR A 66 -7.79 6.20 -3.89
N PHE A 67 -7.72 5.92 -5.19
CA PHE A 67 -8.52 4.86 -5.79
C PHE A 67 -8.16 3.47 -5.26
N CYS A 68 -6.88 3.20 -5.05
CA CYS A 68 -6.44 1.94 -4.44
C CYS A 68 -6.96 1.79 -3.00
N ILE A 69 -6.87 2.84 -2.18
CA ILE A 69 -7.32 2.82 -0.78
C ILE A 69 -8.85 2.62 -0.73
N ALA A 70 -9.62 3.37 -1.51
CA ALA A 70 -11.07 3.22 -1.58
C ALA A 70 -11.47 1.80 -2.06
N ASN A 71 -10.78 1.25 -3.04
CA ASN A 71 -11.00 -0.13 -3.49
C ASN A 71 -10.69 -1.14 -2.39
N MET A 72 -9.58 -1.00 -1.67
CA MET A 72 -9.23 -1.90 -0.56
C MET A 72 -10.29 -1.83 0.54
N ALA A 73 -10.74 -0.64 0.91
CA ALA A 73 -11.76 -0.44 1.95
C ALA A 73 -13.11 -1.09 1.58
N THR A 74 -13.52 -0.98 0.31
CA THR A 74 -14.77 -1.59 -0.18
C THR A 74 -14.69 -3.10 -0.38
N SER A 75 -13.50 -3.65 -0.50
CA SER A 75 -13.28 -5.09 -0.73
C SER A 75 -13.44 -5.94 0.52
N ILE A 76 -13.40 -5.34 1.72
CA ILE A 76 -13.47 -6.07 2.98
C ILE A 76 -14.88 -5.99 3.55
N PRO A 77 -15.68 -7.08 3.53
CA PRO A 77 -17.01 -7.08 4.12
C PRO A 77 -16.93 -6.99 5.64
N VAL A 78 -17.76 -6.13 6.22
CA VAL A 78 -17.80 -5.89 7.69
C VAL A 78 -18.05 -7.17 8.49
N GLY A 79 -18.77 -8.14 7.92
CA GLY A 79 -18.99 -9.46 8.51
C GLY A 79 -17.69 -10.25 8.70
N GLU A 80 -16.81 -10.24 7.70
CA GLU A 80 -15.49 -10.87 7.80
C GLU A 80 -14.57 -10.19 8.80
N MET A 81 -14.59 -8.87 8.88
CA MET A 81 -13.85 -8.14 9.91
C MET A 81 -14.19 -8.63 11.32
N LYS A 82 -15.49 -8.81 11.62
CA LYS A 82 -15.93 -9.34 12.93
C LYS A 82 -15.43 -10.77 13.15
N ARG A 83 -15.39 -11.61 12.12
CA ARG A 83 -14.91 -12.99 12.23
C ARG A 83 -13.40 -13.06 12.40
N GLN A 84 -12.67 -12.13 11.80
CA GLN A 84 -11.20 -12.06 11.86
C GLN A 84 -10.68 -11.11 12.96
N TRP A 85 -11.43 -10.88 14.02
CA TRP A 85 -11.05 -9.97 15.11
C TRP A 85 -9.67 -10.29 15.72
N LYS A 86 -9.27 -11.59 15.75
CA LYS A 86 -7.95 -12.00 16.21
C LYS A 86 -6.82 -11.45 15.32
N THR A 87 -7.02 -11.49 14.01
CA THR A 87 -6.07 -10.93 13.02
C THR A 87 -5.94 -9.41 13.19
N ILE A 88 -7.06 -8.73 13.44
CA ILE A 88 -7.06 -7.29 13.70
C ILE A 88 -6.25 -6.95 14.96
N ILE A 89 -6.43 -7.71 16.05
CA ILE A 89 -5.65 -7.52 17.29
C ILE A 89 -4.16 -7.76 17.03
N ILE A 90 -3.81 -8.82 16.30
CA ILE A 90 -2.40 -9.12 15.98
C ILE A 90 -1.79 -7.98 15.17
N ALA A 91 -2.50 -7.47 14.16
CA ALA A 91 -2.05 -6.33 13.36
C ALA A 91 -1.86 -5.07 14.22
N PHE A 92 -2.81 -4.77 15.10
CA PHE A 92 -2.71 -3.63 16.02
C PHE A 92 -1.52 -3.77 16.97
N MET A 93 -1.34 -4.95 17.57
CA MET A 93 -0.20 -5.22 18.45
C MET A 93 1.14 -5.14 17.72
N SER A 94 1.19 -5.51 16.44
CA SER A 94 2.39 -5.34 15.61
C SER A 94 2.75 -3.86 15.43
N VAL A 95 1.76 -3.01 15.15
CA VAL A 95 1.98 -1.55 15.05
C VAL A 95 2.45 -0.96 16.38
N VAL A 96 1.82 -1.36 17.49
CA VAL A 96 2.26 -0.95 18.83
C VAL A 96 3.70 -1.41 19.10
N GLY A 97 4.05 -2.64 18.72
CA GLY A 97 5.42 -3.15 18.83
C GLY A 97 6.44 -2.33 18.05
N ILE A 98 6.13 -1.96 16.80
CA ILE A 98 6.97 -1.09 15.96
C ILE A 98 7.14 0.29 16.63
N CYS A 99 6.07 0.88 17.13
CA CYS A 99 6.11 2.16 17.83
C CYS A 99 6.97 2.08 19.11
N VAL A 100 6.75 1.08 19.95
CA VAL A 100 7.51 0.92 21.19
C VAL A 100 9.00 0.72 20.91
N LEU A 101 9.37 -0.18 20.02
CA LEU A 101 10.77 -0.42 19.65
C LEU A 101 11.39 0.80 18.98
N GLY A 102 10.67 1.45 18.08
CA GLY A 102 11.14 2.66 17.41
C GLY A 102 11.38 3.81 18.41
N LEU A 103 10.40 4.10 19.27
CA LEU A 103 10.46 5.21 20.20
C LEU A 103 11.45 4.99 21.36
N THR A 104 11.73 3.74 21.71
CA THR A 104 12.72 3.40 22.75
C THR A 104 14.11 3.23 22.15
N LEU A 105 14.39 2.07 21.53
CA LEU A 105 15.71 1.74 20.99
C LEU A 105 16.07 2.59 19.77
N GLY A 106 15.11 2.82 18.88
CA GLY A 106 15.36 3.59 17.66
C GLY A 106 15.79 5.03 17.97
N VAL A 107 15.09 5.70 18.89
CA VAL A 107 15.42 7.10 19.28
C VAL A 107 16.78 7.21 19.94
N LEU A 108 17.18 6.21 20.74
CA LEU A 108 18.49 6.18 21.38
C LEU A 108 19.65 6.05 20.36
N ILE A 109 19.43 5.29 19.28
CA ILE A 109 20.49 4.99 18.30
C ILE A 109 20.51 6.03 17.17
N PHE A 110 19.34 6.39 16.62
CA PHE A 110 19.23 7.19 15.40
C PHE A 110 18.71 8.62 15.61
N GLY A 111 18.25 8.95 16.80
CA GLY A 111 17.69 10.26 17.11
C GLY A 111 16.20 10.39 16.73
N LYS A 112 15.56 11.42 17.31
CA LYS A 112 14.08 11.57 17.26
C LYS A 112 13.54 11.79 15.86
N LEU A 113 14.14 12.70 15.09
CA LEU A 113 13.63 13.10 13.77
C LEU A 113 13.60 11.91 12.79
N LEU A 114 14.70 11.15 12.76
CA LEU A 114 14.87 10.01 11.88
C LEU A 114 13.86 8.90 12.21
N VAL A 115 13.68 8.62 13.47
CA VAL A 115 12.79 7.57 13.93
C VAL A 115 11.32 7.92 13.67
N TYR A 116 10.90 9.15 13.95
CA TYR A 116 9.50 9.55 13.69
C TYR A 116 9.15 9.49 12.21
N SER A 117 10.08 9.83 11.33
CA SER A 117 9.86 9.70 9.89
C SER A 117 9.84 8.24 9.41
N THR A 118 10.67 7.37 9.98
CA THR A 118 10.79 5.98 9.52
C THR A 118 9.69 5.06 10.07
N ILE A 119 9.18 5.29 11.29
CA ILE A 119 8.09 4.49 11.88
C ILE A 119 6.86 4.46 10.95
N SER A 120 6.51 5.59 10.33
CA SER A 120 5.38 5.64 9.41
C SER A 120 5.58 4.72 8.20
N GLY A 121 6.78 4.71 7.60
CA GLY A 121 7.14 3.84 6.49
C GLY A 121 7.06 2.36 6.84
N PHE A 122 7.49 1.99 8.05
CA PHE A 122 7.42 0.60 8.52
C PHE A 122 6.02 0.14 8.92
N ALA A 123 5.19 1.02 9.47
CA ALA A 123 3.90 0.65 10.02
C ALA A 123 2.78 0.58 8.98
N GLY A 124 2.77 1.45 7.97
CA GLY A 124 1.61 1.65 7.11
C GLY A 124 1.86 1.60 5.60
N GLY A 125 3.06 1.25 5.15
CA GLY A 125 3.38 1.13 3.73
C GLY A 125 3.11 2.42 2.93
N SER A 126 2.61 2.30 1.70
CA SER A 126 2.37 3.43 0.79
C SER A 126 1.36 4.46 1.32
N GLY A 127 0.33 4.01 2.01
CA GLY A 127 -0.67 4.91 2.62
C GLY A 127 -0.06 5.82 3.69
N ALA A 128 0.77 5.26 4.57
CA ALA A 128 1.46 6.06 5.58
C ALA A 128 2.50 7.00 4.99
N LEU A 129 3.13 6.63 3.87
CA LEU A 129 4.04 7.53 3.15
C LEU A 129 3.33 8.78 2.63
N MET A 130 2.09 8.66 2.15
CA MET A 130 1.29 9.82 1.74
C MET A 130 0.97 10.74 2.93
N VAL A 131 0.58 10.16 4.06
CA VAL A 131 0.31 10.93 5.27
C VAL A 131 1.55 11.67 5.75
N ILE A 132 2.72 11.04 5.74
CA ILE A 132 3.96 11.70 6.17
C ILE A 132 4.39 12.82 5.21
N GLN A 133 4.13 12.69 3.91
CA GLN A 133 4.37 13.76 2.93
C GLN A 133 3.53 15.00 3.25
N GLU A 134 2.24 14.80 3.52
CA GLU A 134 1.33 15.89 3.88
C GLU A 134 1.73 16.57 5.20
N VAL A 135 2.14 15.79 6.21
CA VAL A 135 2.62 16.31 7.49
C VAL A 135 3.96 17.06 7.32
N ALA A 136 4.88 16.51 6.53
CA ALA A 136 6.18 17.12 6.28
C ALA A 136 6.06 18.49 5.60
N ALA A 137 5.12 18.64 4.66
CA ALA A 137 4.80 19.90 4.01
C ALA A 137 4.34 20.97 5.02
N LYS A 138 3.59 20.58 6.06
CA LYS A 138 3.12 21.49 7.10
C LYS A 138 4.23 21.93 8.09
N ILE A 139 5.24 21.08 8.30
CA ILE A 139 6.30 21.32 9.29
C ILE A 139 7.51 22.05 8.69
N GLY A 140 7.64 22.13 7.36
CA GLY A 140 8.76 22.77 6.66
C GLY A 140 10.06 21.93 6.65
N GLY A 141 10.00 20.66 7.03
CA GLY A 141 11.11 19.70 6.96
C GLY A 141 10.98 18.68 5.82
N GLU A 142 10.32 19.06 4.76
CA GLU A 142 9.72 18.21 3.75
C GLU A 142 10.65 17.16 3.15
N ASN A 143 11.80 17.57 2.67
CA ASN A 143 12.68 16.67 1.93
C ASN A 143 13.29 15.56 2.82
N GLN A 144 13.79 15.91 3.99
CA GLN A 144 14.51 14.97 4.84
C GLN A 144 13.58 13.93 5.48
N ILE A 145 12.42 14.36 5.95
CA ILE A 145 11.39 13.50 6.57
C ILE A 145 10.84 12.52 5.55
N VAL A 146 10.48 13.00 4.37
CA VAL A 146 9.91 12.18 3.29
C VAL A 146 10.94 11.18 2.77
N VAL A 147 12.18 11.60 2.52
CA VAL A 147 13.26 10.71 2.06
C VAL A 147 13.52 9.58 3.05
N MET A 148 13.57 9.88 4.35
CA MET A 148 13.77 8.85 5.38
C MET A 148 12.60 7.86 5.45
N ALA A 149 11.36 8.33 5.33
CA ALA A 149 10.19 7.46 5.28
C ALA A 149 10.18 6.57 4.03
N LEU A 150 10.58 7.10 2.86
CA LEU A 150 10.71 6.35 1.62
C LEU A 150 11.79 5.28 1.70
N ILE A 151 12.95 5.58 2.28
CA ILE A 151 14.02 4.60 2.50
C ILE A 151 13.51 3.47 3.40
N ALA A 152 12.84 3.80 4.51
CA ALA A 152 12.27 2.80 5.42
C ALA A 152 11.25 1.89 4.71
N GLY A 153 10.33 2.46 3.93
CA GLY A 153 9.38 1.72 3.12
C GLY A 153 10.05 0.82 2.09
N SER A 154 11.11 1.27 1.45
CA SER A 154 11.89 0.48 0.48
C SER A 154 12.59 -0.71 1.14
N VAL A 155 13.19 -0.51 2.30
CA VAL A 155 13.81 -1.59 3.09
C VAL A 155 12.76 -2.62 3.52
N GLN A 156 11.58 -2.17 3.93
CA GLN A 156 10.46 -3.06 4.26
C GLN A 156 10.06 -3.94 3.07
N ILE A 157 9.99 -3.38 1.87
CA ILE A 157 9.66 -4.14 0.66
C ILE A 157 10.74 -5.18 0.36
N LEU A 158 12.02 -4.76 0.38
CA LEU A 158 13.16 -5.63 0.07
C LEU A 158 13.30 -6.82 1.03
N VAL A 159 13.07 -6.60 2.31
CA VAL A 159 13.26 -7.63 3.35
C VAL A 159 11.93 -8.33 3.68
N GLY A 160 10.86 -7.56 3.80
CA GLY A 160 9.56 -8.05 4.25
C GLY A 160 8.89 -9.01 3.24
N TYR A 161 8.92 -8.69 1.96
CA TYR A 161 8.27 -9.53 0.95
C TYR A 161 8.88 -10.93 0.82
N PRO A 162 10.21 -11.12 0.75
CA PRO A 162 10.79 -12.45 0.75
C PRO A 162 10.48 -13.24 2.02
N LEU A 163 10.57 -12.62 3.19
CA LEU A 163 10.25 -13.27 4.47
C LEU A 163 8.78 -13.70 4.53
N THR A 164 7.86 -12.80 4.18
CA THR A 164 6.43 -13.10 4.12
C THR A 164 6.15 -14.22 3.12
N GLY A 165 6.78 -14.20 1.96
CA GLY A 165 6.65 -15.25 0.96
C GLY A 165 7.09 -16.63 1.46
N ILE A 166 8.17 -16.71 2.25
CA ILE A 166 8.64 -17.95 2.85
C ILE A 166 7.64 -18.46 3.89
N VAL A 167 7.17 -17.58 4.79
CA VAL A 167 6.23 -17.95 5.85
C VAL A 167 4.89 -18.41 5.28
N LEU A 168 4.34 -17.65 4.32
CA LEU A 168 3.08 -18.00 3.66
C LEU A 168 3.15 -19.33 2.90
N ARG A 169 4.27 -19.63 2.24
CA ARG A 169 4.45 -20.92 1.58
C ARG A 169 4.50 -22.09 2.57
N ARG A 170 5.21 -21.93 3.68
CA ARG A 170 5.23 -22.95 4.73
C ARG A 170 3.83 -23.21 5.27
N GLU A 171 3.08 -22.15 5.52
CA GLU A 171 1.71 -22.27 6.01
C GLU A 171 0.78 -22.89 4.95
N ALA A 172 0.92 -22.52 3.67
CA ALA A 172 0.16 -23.11 2.58
C ALA A 172 0.40 -24.62 2.49
N HIS A 173 1.65 -25.08 2.55
CA HIS A 173 1.96 -26.53 2.56
C HIS A 173 1.42 -27.24 3.80
N ARG A 174 1.43 -26.58 4.96
CA ARG A 174 0.84 -27.15 6.18
C ARG A 174 -0.67 -27.33 6.02
N LEU A 175 -1.36 -26.35 5.48
CA LEU A 175 -2.80 -26.40 5.24
C LEU A 175 -3.18 -27.39 4.15
N GLU A 176 -2.37 -27.51 3.09
CA GLU A 176 -2.54 -28.51 2.03
C GLU A 176 -2.49 -29.94 2.62
N GLY A 177 -1.51 -30.22 3.49
CA GLY A 177 -1.41 -31.50 4.17
C GLY A 177 -2.61 -31.82 5.08
N LEU A 178 -3.15 -30.83 5.79
CA LEU A 178 -4.37 -30.99 6.59
C LEU A 178 -5.62 -31.17 5.73
N TYR A 179 -5.69 -30.53 4.57
CA TYR A 179 -6.77 -30.69 3.61
C TYR A 179 -6.76 -32.11 3.03
N ASP A 180 -5.61 -32.60 2.60
CA ASP A 180 -5.45 -33.95 2.05
C ASP A 180 -5.74 -35.05 3.10
N ALA A 181 -5.48 -34.75 4.38
CA ALA A 181 -5.83 -35.64 5.49
C ALA A 181 -7.32 -35.60 5.87
N GLY A 182 -8.13 -34.70 5.28
CA GLY A 182 -9.55 -34.52 5.61
C GLY A 182 -9.81 -33.89 6.97
N GLU A 183 -8.77 -33.32 7.61
CA GLU A 183 -8.88 -32.65 8.91
C GLU A 183 -9.33 -31.19 8.80
N LEU A 184 -9.26 -30.59 7.64
CA LEU A 184 -9.83 -29.27 7.34
C LEU A 184 -11.27 -29.47 6.91
N GLU A 185 -12.22 -29.14 7.77
CA GLU A 185 -13.57 -28.81 7.30
C GLU A 185 -13.45 -27.72 6.25
N MET A 186 -13.83 -28.02 5.02
CA MET A 186 -14.06 -27.00 4.03
C MET A 186 -15.04 -26.02 4.69
N LEU A 187 -14.55 -24.91 5.15
CA LEU A 187 -15.39 -23.74 5.34
C LEU A 187 -15.96 -23.54 3.94
N GLU A 188 -17.16 -24.09 3.70
CA GLU A 188 -17.95 -23.75 2.53
C GLU A 188 -17.78 -22.26 2.38
N ALA A 189 -17.24 -21.84 1.25
CA ALA A 189 -17.22 -20.45 0.91
C ALA A 189 -18.69 -20.05 1.03
N VAL A 190 -19.04 -19.54 2.20
CA VAL A 190 -20.32 -18.93 2.41
C VAL A 190 -20.27 -17.83 1.39
N GLU A 191 -20.92 -18.05 0.26
CA GLU A 191 -21.41 -16.99 -0.58
C GLU A 191 -22.28 -16.15 0.34
N GLU A 192 -21.65 -15.39 1.22
CA GLU A 192 -22.26 -14.27 1.87
C GLU A 192 -22.66 -13.40 0.68
N LYS A 193 -23.89 -13.64 0.21
CA LYS A 193 -24.63 -12.66 -0.56
C LYS A 193 -24.21 -11.34 0.05
N GLN A 194 -23.38 -10.60 -0.67
CA GLN A 194 -22.95 -9.27 -0.30
C GLN A 194 -24.20 -8.49 0.05
N ARG A 195 -24.59 -8.55 1.32
CA ARG A 195 -25.54 -7.62 1.90
C ARG A 195 -24.76 -6.32 2.14
N GLY A 196 -24.20 -5.81 1.05
CA GLY A 196 -23.77 -4.44 1.00
C GLY A 196 -24.99 -3.59 1.37
N PHE A 197 -24.76 -2.60 2.20
CA PHE A 197 -25.70 -1.53 2.50
C PHE A 197 -26.36 -1.09 1.18
N LYS A 198 -27.67 -1.34 1.04
CA LYS A 198 -28.47 -1.17 -0.20
C LYS A 198 -29.10 0.22 -0.39
N PRO A 199 -28.55 1.37 -0.04
CA PRO A 199 -29.21 2.62 -0.38
C PRO A 199 -29.06 3.05 -1.84
N PHE A 200 -28.21 2.37 -2.64
CA PHE A 200 -27.84 2.82 -3.99
C PHE A 200 -28.07 1.77 -5.07
N ILE A 201 -29.09 0.92 -4.93
CA ILE A 201 -29.48 -0.10 -5.93
C ILE A 201 -29.77 0.52 -7.32
N TRP A 202 -30.22 1.77 -7.35
CA TRP A 202 -30.53 2.47 -8.59
C TRP A 202 -29.30 2.71 -9.47
N PHE A 203 -28.11 2.88 -8.89
CA PHE A 203 -26.86 3.02 -9.63
C PHE A 203 -26.19 1.71 -10.05
N GLN A 204 -26.67 0.56 -9.59
CA GLN A 204 -26.12 -0.74 -10.02
C GLN A 204 -26.45 -1.07 -11.50
N GLN A 205 -27.49 -0.48 -12.06
CA GLN A 205 -27.84 -0.66 -13.47
C GLN A 205 -26.85 0.04 -14.43
N PHE A 206 -26.05 0.98 -13.93
CA PHE A 206 -25.10 1.75 -14.71
C PHE A 206 -23.65 1.40 -14.31
N ASN A 207 -23.25 0.15 -14.37
CA ASN A 207 -21.88 -0.29 -14.07
C ASN A 207 -20.91 -0.02 -15.24
N SER A 208 -20.86 1.22 -15.71
CA SER A 208 -19.81 1.69 -16.60
C SER A 208 -18.55 2.08 -15.80
N TYR A 209 -17.36 1.88 -16.38
CA TYR A 209 -16.10 2.35 -15.78
C TYR A 209 -16.15 3.83 -15.44
N ALA A 210 -16.79 4.66 -16.26
CA ALA A 210 -16.96 6.08 -16.00
C ALA A 210 -17.78 6.36 -14.73
N VAL A 211 -18.84 5.59 -14.48
CA VAL A 211 -19.66 5.72 -13.27
C VAL A 211 -18.90 5.25 -12.03
N LEU A 212 -18.06 4.22 -12.14
CA LEU A 212 -17.22 3.78 -11.05
C LEU A 212 -16.17 4.86 -10.69
N LEU A 213 -15.51 5.43 -11.69
CA LEU A 213 -14.57 6.55 -11.48
C LEU A 213 -15.27 7.77 -10.88
N PHE A 214 -16.49 8.07 -11.30
CA PHE A 214 -17.28 9.17 -10.73
C PHE A 214 -17.62 8.92 -9.25
N LYS A 215 -18.00 7.70 -8.87
CA LYS A 215 -18.23 7.33 -7.46
C LYS A 215 -16.98 7.51 -6.62
N LEU A 216 -15.82 7.04 -7.10
CA LEU A 216 -14.54 7.25 -6.43
C LEU A 216 -14.18 8.74 -6.34
N GLY A 217 -14.53 9.56 -7.35
CA GLY A 217 -14.36 11.00 -7.30
C GLY A 217 -15.23 11.67 -6.23
N ILE A 218 -16.47 11.22 -6.04
CA ILE A 218 -17.35 11.70 -4.95
C ILE A 218 -16.77 11.32 -3.59
N ASP A 219 -16.26 10.10 -3.44
CA ASP A 219 -15.66 9.61 -2.20
C ASP A 219 -14.43 10.45 -1.81
N ALA A 220 -13.54 10.71 -2.77
CA ALA A 220 -12.40 11.60 -2.58
C ALA A 220 -12.82 13.04 -2.20
N LEU A 221 -13.88 13.54 -2.78
CA LEU A 221 -14.41 14.88 -2.49
C LEU A 221 -15.01 14.95 -1.08
N LEU A 222 -15.74 13.92 -0.66
CA LEU A 222 -16.27 13.77 0.69
C LEU A 222 -15.13 13.72 1.73
N SER A 223 -14.11 12.93 1.44
CA SER A 223 -12.90 12.80 2.25
C SER A 223 -12.18 14.15 2.41
N TYR A 224 -12.06 14.92 1.31
CA TYR A 224 -11.50 16.26 1.35
C TYR A 224 -12.31 17.22 2.24
N TYR A 225 -13.64 17.24 2.11
CA TYR A 225 -14.48 18.10 2.96
C TYR A 225 -14.44 17.71 4.42
N LEU A 226 -14.40 16.41 4.75
CA LEU A 226 -14.22 15.93 6.12
C LEU A 226 -12.88 16.37 6.70
N ASN A 227 -11.82 16.34 5.91
CA ASN A 227 -10.51 16.87 6.31
C ASN A 227 -10.58 18.39 6.61
N VAL A 228 -11.25 19.16 5.76
CA VAL A 228 -11.44 20.60 5.97
C VAL A 228 -12.27 20.87 7.23
N LEU A 229 -13.34 20.11 7.47
CA LEU A 229 -14.21 20.24 8.65
C LEU A 229 -13.46 19.88 9.94
N THR A 230 -12.53 18.95 9.91
CA THR A 230 -11.69 18.58 11.07
C THR A 230 -10.51 19.55 11.28
N GLY A 231 -10.45 20.64 10.51
CA GLY A 231 -9.37 21.63 10.60
C GLY A 231 -8.01 21.09 10.17
N GLY A 232 -7.98 20.04 9.35
CA GLY A 232 -6.75 19.37 8.90
C GLY A 232 -6.09 18.51 9.97
N ALA A 233 -6.78 18.24 11.08
CA ALA A 233 -6.27 17.38 12.15
C ALA A 233 -6.18 15.90 11.73
N VAL A 234 -7.05 15.51 10.79
CA VAL A 234 -7.07 14.16 10.21
C VAL A 234 -6.83 14.29 8.70
N THR A 235 -5.88 13.54 8.17
CA THR A 235 -5.58 13.61 6.73
C THR A 235 -6.75 13.05 5.92
N GLY A 236 -7.03 13.63 4.76
CA GLY A 236 -8.13 13.20 3.90
C GLY A 236 -8.08 11.71 3.52
N LEU A 237 -6.87 11.13 3.50
CA LEU A 237 -6.61 9.71 3.26
C LEU A 237 -7.22 8.75 4.31
N ILE A 238 -7.49 9.23 5.53
CA ILE A 238 -8.07 8.38 6.58
C ILE A 238 -9.58 8.21 6.38
N PHE A 239 -10.20 9.13 5.64
CA PHE A 239 -11.63 9.09 5.36
C PHE A 239 -11.97 8.40 4.02
N ALA A 240 -10.99 8.18 3.15
CA ALA A 240 -11.15 7.44 1.89
C ALA A 240 -11.10 5.92 2.14
#